data_2274c2bcbd730c80ca82b6d1f694fcca
#
_entry.id   2274c2bcbd730c80ca82b6d1f694fcca
#
_cell.length_a   1.000
_cell.length_b   1.000
_cell.length_c   1.000
_cell.angle_alpha   90.00
_cell.angle_beta   90.00
_cell.angle_gamma   90.00
#
_symmetry.space_group_name_H-M   'P 1'
#
loop_
_entity.id
_entity.type
_entity.pdbx_description
1 polymer ?
#
loop_
_entity_poly.entity_id
_entity_poly.type
_entity_poly.pdbx_seq_one_letter_code
_entity_poly.pdbx_strand_id
1 'polypeptide(L)'
;MRPIHLKSFCGGFFLILAALGLPIAAVAAEFAAADGYPKGSIVVRTQERRLYYVAGSGIVLRYPVAVGRAQRQWQGETRIARKLRNPTFVPPAFVRKREPSLARSIPPGPNNPLGAAVLVLGDGTYGIHGTNRPELIGTAVSYGCIRMRNSDILDLFSRVKIGTRVFVIR
;
A
#
# COMPACT_ATOMS: atom_id res chain seq x y z
N MET A 1 -10.86 40.37 67.64
CA MET A 1 -9.96 39.67 66.78
C MET A 1 -10.64 38.37 66.32
N ARG A 2 -11.08 38.31 65.06
CA ARG A 2 -11.72 37.11 64.49
C ARG A 2 -10.74 36.44 63.53
N PRO A 3 -10.56 35.09 63.51
CA PRO A 3 -9.67 34.41 62.61
C PRO A 3 -10.36 34.21 61.22
N ILE A 4 -9.61 34.46 60.16
CA ILE A 4 -10.01 34.28 58.75
C ILE A 4 -9.78 32.84 58.36
N HIS A 5 -10.84 32.10 58.00
CA HIS A 5 -10.74 30.77 57.44
C HIS A 5 -10.41 30.87 55.93
N LEU A 6 -9.22 30.42 55.56
CA LEU A 6 -8.78 30.24 54.17
C LEU A 6 -9.32 28.90 53.65
N LYS A 7 -10.31 28.92 52.75
CA LYS A 7 -10.79 27.71 52.05
C LYS A 7 -9.85 27.40 50.87
N SER A 8 -9.12 26.30 51.00
CA SER A 8 -8.32 25.71 49.93
C SER A 8 -9.24 25.13 48.87
N PHE A 9 -9.20 25.68 47.65
CA PHE A 9 -9.92 25.17 46.49
C PHE A 9 -8.97 24.24 45.71
N CYS A 10 -9.11 22.92 45.93
CA CYS A 10 -8.35 21.90 45.19
C CYS A 10 -9.09 21.63 43.87
N GLY A 11 -8.74 22.38 42.83
CA GLY A 11 -9.24 22.15 41.47
C GLY A 11 -8.51 20.97 40.80
N GLY A 12 -9.14 19.80 40.86
CA GLY A 12 -8.65 18.64 40.11
C GLY A 12 -8.83 18.84 38.61
N PHE A 13 -7.73 18.99 37.89
CA PHE A 13 -7.71 19.00 36.42
C PHE A 13 -7.83 17.57 35.92
N PHE A 14 -9.03 17.15 35.56
CA PHE A 14 -9.26 15.89 34.86
C PHE A 14 -8.80 16.05 33.43
N LEU A 15 -7.61 15.53 33.09
CA LEU A 15 -7.16 15.33 31.72
C LEU A 15 -7.99 14.21 31.10
N ILE A 16 -8.99 14.55 30.30
CA ILE A 16 -9.71 13.60 29.45
C ILE A 16 -8.77 13.25 28.31
N LEU A 17 -8.12 12.10 28.41
CA LEU A 17 -7.37 11.49 27.33
C LEU A 17 -8.39 10.98 26.29
N ALA A 18 -8.68 11.78 25.27
CA ALA A 18 -9.48 11.37 24.12
C ALA A 18 -8.69 10.31 23.34
N ALA A 19 -8.94 9.04 23.62
CA ALA A 19 -8.50 7.95 22.77
C ALA A 19 -9.19 8.12 21.42
N LEU A 20 -8.43 8.55 20.39
CA LEU A 20 -8.85 8.55 18.98
C LEU A 20 -8.98 7.09 18.52
N GLY A 21 -10.02 6.41 18.97
CA GLY A 21 -10.41 5.11 18.46
C GLY A 21 -10.93 5.27 17.02
N LEU A 22 -10.33 4.55 16.08
CA LEU A 22 -10.91 4.42 14.74
C LEU A 22 -12.35 3.90 14.90
N PRO A 23 -13.32 4.41 14.13
CA PRO A 23 -14.70 3.94 14.21
C PRO A 23 -14.76 2.43 13.91
N ILE A 24 -15.44 1.67 14.74
CA ILE A 24 -15.62 0.21 14.63
C ILE A 24 -16.06 -0.20 13.22
N ALA A 25 -16.87 0.63 12.55
CA ALA A 25 -17.29 0.42 11.17
C ALA A 25 -16.12 0.39 10.16
N ALA A 26 -15.07 1.17 10.38
CA ALA A 26 -13.90 1.17 9.48
C ALA A 26 -13.08 -0.11 9.62
N VAL A 27 -12.95 -0.63 10.84
CA VAL A 27 -12.29 -1.91 11.12
C VAL A 27 -13.09 -3.08 10.52
N ALA A 28 -14.42 -3.07 10.68
CA ALA A 28 -15.30 -4.11 10.10
C ALA A 28 -15.24 -4.13 8.56
N ALA A 29 -15.17 -2.96 7.91
CA ALA A 29 -15.04 -2.85 6.46
C ALA A 29 -13.69 -3.40 5.95
N GLU A 30 -12.61 -3.24 6.71
CA GLU A 30 -11.29 -3.80 6.37
C GLU A 30 -11.28 -5.33 6.46
N PHE A 31 -11.97 -5.90 7.44
CA PHE A 31 -12.17 -7.34 7.57
C PHE A 31 -12.93 -7.91 6.36
N ALA A 32 -14.07 -7.30 6.01
CA ALA A 32 -14.88 -7.74 4.88
C ALA A 32 -14.13 -7.66 3.54
N ALA A 33 -13.20 -6.72 3.39
CA ALA A 33 -12.44 -6.54 2.17
C ALA A 33 -11.45 -7.66 1.86
N ALA A 34 -11.04 -8.44 2.87
CA ALA A 34 -10.07 -9.52 2.75
C ALA A 34 -10.57 -10.85 3.36
N ASP A 35 -11.85 -10.92 3.71
CA ASP A 35 -12.47 -12.14 4.23
C ASP A 35 -12.46 -13.26 3.18
N GLY A 36 -12.22 -14.50 3.64
CA GLY A 36 -12.09 -15.68 2.78
C GLY A 36 -10.73 -15.83 2.08
N TYR A 37 -9.80 -14.89 2.22
CA TYR A 37 -8.46 -15.03 1.64
C TYR A 37 -7.45 -15.62 2.65
N PRO A 38 -6.52 -16.48 2.19
CA PRO A 38 -5.57 -17.15 3.07
C PRO A 38 -4.64 -16.16 3.78
N LYS A 39 -4.29 -16.48 5.04
CA LYS A 39 -3.23 -15.76 5.76
C LYS A 39 -1.95 -15.67 4.92
N GLY A 40 -1.31 -14.52 4.92
CA GLY A 40 -0.10 -14.21 4.19
C GLY A 40 -0.33 -13.82 2.73
N SER A 41 -1.59 -13.77 2.26
CA SER A 41 -1.90 -13.34 0.89
C SER A 41 -2.07 -11.83 0.77
N ILE A 42 -2.04 -11.37 -0.48
CA ILE A 42 -2.31 -10.00 -0.89
C ILE A 42 -3.63 -9.99 -1.67
N VAL A 43 -4.50 -9.03 -1.37
CA VAL A 43 -5.73 -8.76 -2.13
C VAL A 43 -5.67 -7.33 -2.64
N VAL A 44 -5.74 -7.13 -3.95
CA VAL A 44 -5.81 -5.81 -4.58
C VAL A 44 -7.22 -5.58 -5.09
N ARG A 45 -7.92 -4.59 -4.52
CA ARG A 45 -9.22 -4.13 -4.98
C ARG A 45 -9.05 -2.89 -5.85
N THR A 46 -9.19 -3.09 -7.16
CA THR A 46 -8.82 -2.04 -8.13
C THR A 46 -9.79 -0.87 -8.13
N GLN A 47 -11.08 -1.09 -7.87
CA GLN A 47 -12.07 -0.02 -7.74
C GLN A 47 -11.85 0.82 -6.47
N GLU A 48 -11.49 0.19 -5.38
CA GLU A 48 -11.19 0.86 -4.13
C GLU A 48 -9.81 1.56 -4.15
N ARG A 49 -8.93 1.17 -5.10
CA ARG A 49 -7.54 1.61 -5.15
C ARG A 49 -6.81 1.31 -3.84
N ARG A 50 -7.01 0.08 -3.37
CA ARG A 50 -6.46 -0.43 -2.11
C ARG A 50 -5.81 -1.79 -2.31
N LEU A 51 -4.75 -2.00 -1.57
CA LEU A 51 -4.11 -3.29 -1.38
C LEU A 51 -4.27 -3.69 0.08
N TYR A 52 -4.65 -4.93 0.30
CA TYR A 52 -4.83 -5.54 1.61
C TYR A 52 -3.85 -6.69 1.77
N TYR A 53 -3.12 -6.71 2.87
CA TYR A 53 -2.29 -7.86 3.27
C TYR A 53 -2.97 -8.57 4.43
N VAL A 54 -3.28 -9.86 4.27
CA VAL A 54 -3.94 -10.70 5.27
C VAL A 54 -2.90 -11.21 6.25
N ALA A 55 -2.70 -10.52 7.36
CA ALA A 55 -1.68 -10.91 8.36
C ALA A 55 -2.10 -12.14 9.20
N GLY A 56 -3.37 -12.47 9.23
CA GLY A 56 -3.95 -13.56 10.03
C GLY A 56 -4.50 -13.07 11.38
N SER A 57 -5.16 -13.97 12.11
CA SER A 57 -5.83 -13.64 13.38
C SER A 57 -6.77 -12.44 13.28
N GLY A 58 -7.45 -12.30 12.12
CA GLY A 58 -8.32 -11.19 11.86
C GLY A 58 -7.62 -9.86 11.57
N ILE A 59 -6.31 -9.82 11.44
CA ILE A 59 -5.56 -8.60 11.15
C ILE A 59 -5.36 -8.47 9.64
N VAL A 60 -5.75 -7.31 9.11
CA VAL A 60 -5.57 -6.93 7.71
C VAL A 60 -4.87 -5.58 7.65
N LEU A 61 -3.75 -5.51 6.93
CA LEU A 61 -3.05 -4.25 6.70
C LEU A 61 -3.50 -3.67 5.36
N ARG A 62 -3.88 -2.40 5.36
CA ARG A 62 -4.41 -1.69 4.20
C ARG A 62 -3.45 -0.63 3.70
N TYR A 63 -3.19 -0.62 2.39
CA TYR A 63 -2.33 0.35 1.73
C TYR A 63 -3.09 1.05 0.59
N PRO A 64 -3.02 2.38 0.48
CA PRO A 64 -3.49 3.08 -0.71
C PRO A 64 -2.56 2.77 -1.89
N VAL A 65 -3.15 2.53 -3.07
CA VAL A 65 -2.37 2.19 -4.27
C VAL A 65 -2.84 2.96 -5.49
N ALA A 66 -1.95 3.14 -6.49
CA ALA A 66 -2.39 3.46 -7.83
C ALA A 66 -2.47 2.17 -8.66
N VAL A 67 -3.49 2.09 -9.51
CA VAL A 67 -3.82 0.91 -10.30
C VAL A 67 -3.77 1.19 -11.80
N GLY A 68 -3.97 0.17 -12.62
CA GLY A 68 -4.11 0.30 -14.06
C GLY A 68 -5.25 1.25 -14.43
N ARG A 69 -5.07 2.06 -15.51
CA ARG A 69 -6.20 2.76 -16.15
C ARG A 69 -7.22 1.73 -16.65
N ALA A 70 -8.46 2.13 -16.87
CA ALA A 70 -9.60 1.25 -17.12
C ALA A 70 -9.29 0.10 -18.13
N GLN A 71 -8.62 0.45 -19.26
CA GLN A 71 -8.30 -0.51 -20.32
C GLN A 71 -7.04 -1.35 -20.03
N ARG A 72 -6.42 -1.17 -18.85
CA ARG A 72 -5.20 -1.86 -18.42
C ARG A 72 -5.34 -2.52 -17.06
N GLN A 73 -6.54 -2.54 -16.51
CA GLN A 73 -6.84 -3.34 -15.33
C GLN A 73 -6.97 -4.81 -15.72
N TRP A 74 -6.50 -5.66 -14.85
CA TRP A 74 -6.62 -7.10 -14.96
C TRP A 74 -7.16 -7.67 -13.66
N GLN A 75 -7.66 -8.88 -13.71
CA GLN A 75 -8.20 -9.62 -12.57
C GLN A 75 -7.68 -11.04 -12.62
N GLY A 76 -7.60 -11.66 -11.46
CA GLY A 76 -7.19 -13.05 -11.31
C GLY A 76 -6.26 -13.29 -10.14
N GLU A 77 -5.79 -14.52 -10.04
CA GLU A 77 -4.80 -14.96 -9.05
C GLU A 77 -3.42 -15.07 -9.71
N THR A 78 -2.41 -14.67 -8.96
CA THR A 78 -1.00 -14.84 -9.31
C THR A 78 -0.18 -15.02 -8.02
N ARG A 79 1.16 -15.06 -8.17
CA ARG A 79 2.09 -15.18 -7.05
C ARG A 79 3.26 -14.23 -7.23
N ILE A 80 3.89 -13.86 -6.11
CA ILE A 80 5.17 -13.17 -6.15
C ILE A 80 6.23 -14.13 -6.70
N ALA A 81 6.78 -13.82 -7.86
CA ALA A 81 7.83 -14.60 -8.52
C ALA A 81 9.24 -14.14 -8.10
N ARG A 82 9.44 -12.85 -7.90
CA ARG A 82 10.72 -12.26 -7.48
C ARG A 82 10.49 -11.04 -6.58
N LYS A 83 11.49 -10.78 -5.74
CA LYS A 83 11.54 -9.59 -4.86
C LYS A 83 12.85 -8.85 -5.14
N LEU A 84 12.77 -7.56 -5.48
CA LEU A 84 13.92 -6.73 -5.80
C LEU A 84 13.91 -5.46 -4.95
N ARG A 85 15.00 -5.18 -4.23
CA ARG A 85 15.24 -3.89 -3.58
C ARG A 85 16.09 -3.01 -4.49
N ASN A 86 15.82 -1.72 -4.46
CA ASN A 86 16.57 -0.73 -5.27
C ASN A 86 16.73 -1.21 -6.72
N PRO A 87 15.61 -1.50 -7.43
CA PRO A 87 15.67 -2.06 -8.77
C PRO A 87 16.17 -1.03 -9.77
N THR A 88 16.86 -1.49 -10.81
CA THR A 88 17.02 -0.72 -12.04
C THR A 88 15.74 -0.86 -12.86
N PHE A 89 15.19 0.26 -13.32
CA PHE A 89 14.06 0.25 -14.25
C PHE A 89 14.54 0.17 -15.69
N VAL A 90 14.13 -0.89 -16.38
CA VAL A 90 14.29 -1.02 -17.83
C VAL A 90 12.89 -0.92 -18.44
N PRO A 91 12.59 0.19 -19.16
CA PRO A 91 11.24 0.38 -19.71
C PRO A 91 10.88 -0.75 -20.69
N PRO A 92 9.70 -1.38 -20.55
CA PRO A 92 9.19 -2.33 -21.53
C PRO A 92 9.06 -1.72 -22.93
N ALA A 93 9.13 -2.53 -23.98
CA ALA A 93 9.10 -2.06 -25.37
C ALA A 93 7.91 -1.15 -25.68
N PHE A 94 6.71 -1.47 -25.15
CA PHE A 94 5.50 -0.67 -25.37
C PHE A 94 5.56 0.69 -24.65
N VAL A 95 6.28 0.81 -23.53
CA VAL A 95 6.53 2.09 -22.85
C VAL A 95 7.47 2.92 -23.68
N ARG A 96 8.61 2.37 -24.13
CA ARG A 96 9.57 3.06 -24.99
C ARG A 96 8.94 3.58 -26.28
N LYS A 97 8.02 2.82 -26.89
CA LYS A 97 7.28 3.26 -28.08
C LYS A 97 6.43 4.50 -27.83
N ARG A 98 5.89 4.67 -26.61
CA ARG A 98 5.03 5.82 -26.23
C ARG A 98 5.81 7.00 -25.68
N GLU A 99 6.95 6.72 -25.08
CA GLU A 99 7.84 7.70 -24.45
C GLU A 99 9.26 7.51 -24.98
N PRO A 100 9.51 7.89 -26.26
CA PRO A 100 10.81 7.65 -26.92
C PRO A 100 11.99 8.37 -26.25
N SER A 101 11.72 9.48 -25.54
CA SER A 101 12.71 10.26 -24.79
C SER A 101 13.14 9.60 -23.47
N LEU A 102 12.42 8.57 -23.03
CA LEU A 102 12.74 7.89 -21.77
C LEU A 102 14.06 7.12 -21.90
N ALA A 103 14.94 7.27 -20.93
CA ALA A 103 16.22 6.57 -20.89
C ALA A 103 16.02 5.04 -21.01
N ARG A 104 16.95 4.37 -21.69
CA ARG A 104 16.92 2.90 -21.87
C ARG A 104 16.96 2.14 -20.56
N SER A 105 17.55 2.76 -19.54
CA SER A 105 17.68 2.22 -18.19
C SER A 105 17.74 3.37 -17.19
N ILE A 106 17.03 3.25 -16.08
CA ILE A 106 17.07 4.23 -14.98
C ILE A 106 17.56 3.49 -13.72
N PRO A 107 18.73 3.90 -13.18
CA PRO A 107 19.30 3.26 -12.00
C PRO A 107 18.43 3.49 -10.76
N PRO A 108 18.69 2.80 -9.65
CA PRO A 108 18.07 3.10 -8.35
C PRO A 108 18.24 4.57 -7.97
N GLY A 109 17.22 5.16 -7.38
CA GLY A 109 17.26 6.56 -6.94
C GLY A 109 15.90 7.25 -7.01
N PRO A 110 15.84 8.54 -6.67
CA PRO A 110 14.61 9.31 -6.54
C PRO A 110 13.82 9.41 -7.86
N ASN A 111 14.50 9.33 -9.00
CA ASN A 111 13.87 9.42 -10.33
C ASN A 111 13.40 8.06 -10.88
N ASN A 112 13.64 6.95 -10.16
CA ASN A 112 13.27 5.63 -10.64
C ASN A 112 11.76 5.39 -10.48
N PRO A 113 11.03 5.10 -11.58
CA PRO A 113 9.58 4.88 -11.53
C PRO A 113 9.16 3.66 -10.68
N LEU A 114 10.06 2.69 -10.45
CA LEU A 114 9.80 1.52 -9.60
C LEU A 114 9.98 1.82 -8.11
N GLY A 115 10.55 2.97 -7.77
CA GLY A 115 10.79 3.36 -6.38
C GLY A 115 11.75 2.44 -5.65
N ALA A 116 11.52 2.23 -4.35
CA ALA A 116 12.45 1.57 -3.45
C ALA A 116 12.47 0.04 -3.59
N ALA A 117 11.40 -0.59 -4.07
CA ALA A 117 11.31 -2.05 -4.20
C ALA A 117 10.25 -2.47 -5.22
N VAL A 118 10.39 -3.70 -5.71
CA VAL A 118 9.44 -4.37 -6.61
C VAL A 118 9.17 -5.80 -6.12
N LEU A 119 7.91 -6.17 -6.14
CA LEU A 119 7.41 -7.54 -6.08
C LEU A 119 6.94 -7.90 -7.50
N VAL A 120 7.74 -8.67 -8.21
CA VAL A 120 7.42 -9.12 -9.57
C VAL A 120 6.38 -10.23 -9.49
N LEU A 121 5.32 -10.15 -10.29
CA LEU A 121 4.19 -11.07 -10.28
C LEU A 121 4.28 -12.07 -11.46
N GLY A 122 3.95 -13.32 -11.20
CA GLY A 122 3.79 -14.36 -12.21
C GLY A 122 4.94 -14.44 -13.21
N ASP A 123 4.64 -14.25 -14.47
CA ASP A 123 5.58 -14.27 -15.59
C ASP A 123 6.45 -13.01 -15.73
N GLY A 124 6.22 -12.01 -14.88
CA GLY A 124 6.94 -10.74 -14.93
C GLY A 124 6.26 -9.62 -15.71
N THR A 125 5.08 -9.87 -16.27
CA THR A 125 4.30 -8.84 -17.00
C THR A 125 3.88 -7.71 -16.07
N TYR A 126 3.51 -8.01 -14.81
CA TYR A 126 3.06 -7.05 -13.81
C TYR A 126 3.92 -7.10 -12.54
N GLY A 127 3.79 -6.04 -11.74
CA GLY A 127 4.43 -5.95 -10.44
C GLY A 127 3.68 -5.05 -9.48
N ILE A 128 3.99 -5.22 -8.19
CA ILE A 128 3.65 -4.28 -7.13
C ILE A 128 4.96 -3.57 -6.77
N HIS A 129 5.01 -2.25 -6.85
CA HIS A 129 6.27 -1.51 -6.70
C HIS A 129 6.08 -0.14 -6.05
N GLY A 130 7.18 0.45 -5.61
CA GLY A 130 7.22 1.83 -5.15
C GLY A 130 6.96 2.84 -6.26
N THR A 131 7.25 4.10 -6.03
CA THR A 131 7.06 5.14 -7.05
C THR A 131 7.98 6.34 -6.80
N ASN A 132 8.32 7.02 -7.87
CA ASN A 132 8.88 8.39 -7.84
C ASN A 132 7.81 9.48 -7.94
N ARG A 133 6.51 9.08 -7.99
CA ARG A 133 5.37 10.00 -8.11
C ARG A 133 4.29 9.65 -7.07
N PRO A 134 4.56 9.89 -5.77
CA PRO A 134 3.66 9.53 -4.67
C PRO A 134 2.33 10.27 -4.70
N GLU A 135 2.25 11.42 -5.37
CA GLU A 135 1.02 12.20 -5.57
C GLU A 135 -0.03 11.48 -6.43
N LEU A 136 0.39 10.47 -7.21
CA LEU A 136 -0.52 9.66 -8.02
C LEU A 136 -1.12 8.46 -7.28
N ILE A 137 -0.74 8.22 -6.04
CA ILE A 137 -1.35 7.14 -5.23
C ILE A 137 -2.83 7.47 -4.99
N GLY A 138 -3.68 6.47 -5.17
CA GLY A 138 -5.14 6.62 -5.13
C GLY A 138 -5.78 6.85 -6.50
N THR A 139 -5.00 6.83 -7.59
CA THR A 139 -5.50 7.05 -8.96
C THR A 139 -5.37 5.80 -9.85
N ALA A 140 -6.03 5.84 -11.03
CA ALA A 140 -5.97 4.78 -12.05
C ALA A 140 -5.13 5.27 -13.25
N VAL A 141 -3.79 5.12 -13.17
CA VAL A 141 -2.86 5.73 -14.14
C VAL A 141 -1.82 4.77 -14.72
N SER A 142 -1.63 3.57 -14.15
CA SER A 142 -0.59 2.66 -14.59
C SER A 142 -0.96 1.87 -15.85
N TYR A 143 -0.01 1.10 -16.35
CA TYR A 143 -0.21 0.14 -17.44
C TYR A 143 -0.57 -1.27 -16.94
N GLY A 144 -1.04 -1.39 -15.69
CA GLY A 144 -1.45 -2.65 -15.06
C GLY A 144 -0.68 -2.98 -13.78
N CYS A 145 0.50 -2.40 -13.56
CA CYS A 145 1.22 -2.51 -12.30
C CYS A 145 0.49 -1.80 -11.16
N ILE A 146 0.71 -2.26 -9.95
CA ILE A 146 0.19 -1.67 -8.71
C ILE A 146 1.29 -0.82 -8.10
N ARG A 147 1.03 0.49 -7.94
CA ARG A 147 2.02 1.43 -7.37
C ARG A 147 1.69 1.72 -5.92
N MET A 148 2.70 1.74 -5.07
CA MET A 148 2.63 2.06 -3.65
C MET A 148 3.55 3.22 -3.32
N ARG A 149 3.33 3.90 -2.19
CA ARG A 149 4.37 4.77 -1.63
C ARG A 149 5.61 3.93 -1.29
N ASN A 150 6.78 4.54 -1.30
CA ASN A 150 8.03 3.82 -1.03
C ASN A 150 8.08 3.24 0.40
N SER A 151 7.55 3.93 1.39
CA SER A 151 7.37 3.40 2.75
C SER A 151 6.50 2.15 2.78
N ASP A 152 5.36 2.19 2.06
CA ASP A 152 4.37 1.14 2.07
C ASP A 152 4.87 -0.13 1.37
N ILE A 153 5.55 0.03 0.22
CA ILE A 153 6.14 -1.14 -0.46
C ILE A 153 7.27 -1.76 0.35
N LEU A 154 8.05 -0.98 1.08
CA LEU A 154 9.12 -1.52 1.96
C LEU A 154 8.53 -2.29 3.14
N ASP A 155 7.45 -1.81 3.74
CA ASP A 155 6.72 -2.51 4.79
C ASP A 155 6.13 -3.83 4.26
N LEU A 156 5.38 -3.78 3.15
CA LEU A 156 4.82 -4.98 2.52
C LEU A 156 5.92 -5.97 2.11
N PHE A 157 7.02 -5.48 1.55
CA PHE A 157 8.18 -6.28 1.14
C PHE A 157 8.75 -7.10 2.29
N SER A 158 8.78 -6.56 3.51
CA SER A 158 9.28 -7.26 4.70
C SER A 158 8.37 -8.42 5.13
N ARG A 159 7.07 -8.33 4.84
CA ARG A 159 6.03 -9.26 5.30
C ARG A 159 5.80 -10.43 4.35
N VAL A 160 6.11 -10.27 3.07
CA VAL A 160 5.81 -11.27 2.03
C VAL A 160 7.04 -12.03 1.58
N LYS A 161 6.83 -13.21 0.99
CA LYS A 161 7.87 -14.06 0.43
C LYS A 161 7.59 -14.42 -1.03
N ILE A 162 8.58 -14.93 -1.74
CA ILE A 162 8.37 -15.56 -3.05
C ILE A 162 7.35 -16.68 -2.88
N GLY A 163 6.41 -16.79 -3.82
CA GLY A 163 5.27 -17.70 -3.75
C GLY A 163 4.04 -17.14 -3.02
N THR A 164 4.13 -15.98 -2.32
CA THR A 164 2.95 -15.32 -1.73
C THR A 164 1.87 -15.14 -2.80
N ARG A 165 0.64 -15.60 -2.49
CA ARG A 165 -0.52 -15.47 -3.38
C ARG A 165 -0.98 -14.03 -3.45
N VAL A 166 -1.35 -13.59 -4.65
CA VAL A 166 -1.85 -12.25 -4.95
C VAL A 166 -3.14 -12.39 -5.72
N PHE A 167 -4.21 -11.83 -5.17
CA PHE A 167 -5.53 -11.77 -5.78
C PHE A 167 -5.79 -10.35 -6.23
N VAL A 168 -6.12 -10.17 -7.51
CA VAL A 168 -6.51 -8.87 -8.07
C VAL A 168 -7.96 -8.97 -8.48
N ILE A 169 -8.79 -8.15 -7.87
CA ILE A 169 -10.24 -8.12 -8.07
C ILE A 169 -10.72 -6.67 -8.31
N ARG A 170 -11.93 -6.55 -8.79
CA ARG A 170 -12.58 -5.25 -9.01
C ARG A 170 -13.04 -4.64 -7.73
#